data_dd060e9bcec53f073a73aeed830528e2
#
_entry.id   dd060e9bcec53f073a73aeed830528e2
#
_cell.length_a   1.000
_cell.length_b   1.000
_cell.length_c   1.000
_cell.angle_alpha   90.00
_cell.angle_beta   90.00
_cell.angle_gamma   90.00
#
_symmetry.space_group_name_H-M   'P 1'
#
loop_
_entity.id
_entity.type
_entity.pdbx_description
1 polymer ?
#
loop_
_entity_poly.entity_id
_entity_poly.type
_entity_poly.pdbx_seq_one_letter_code
_entity_poly.pdbx_strand_id
1 'polypeptide(L)' 'MKTLYDVQQFLKKFGIIIYVGKRLYDIELRKIELKRIYDAGLMEKLDYLEAEAVLRREHAQELRYLEEEKEK' A
#
# COMPACT_ATOMS: atom_id res chain seq x y z
N MET A 1 -0.63 -7.05 -10.03
CA MET A 1 0.11 -6.93 -8.75
C MET A 1 -0.46 -7.88 -7.73
N LYS A 2 0.41 -8.62 -7.05
CA LYS A 2 -0.04 -9.62 -6.08
C LYS A 2 0.48 -9.37 -4.68
N THR A 3 1.62 -8.72 -4.54
CA THR A 3 2.29 -8.55 -3.25
C THR A 3 2.54 -7.09 -2.94
N LEU A 4 2.84 -6.83 -1.67
CA LEU A 4 3.22 -5.49 -1.24
C LEU A 4 4.49 -5.02 -1.98
N TYR A 5 5.40 -5.95 -2.26
CA TYR A 5 6.60 -5.63 -3.03
C TYR A 5 6.24 -5.14 -4.45
N ASP A 6 5.25 -5.80 -5.07
CA ASP A 6 4.81 -5.38 -6.42
C ASP A 6 4.28 -3.95 -6.39
N VAL A 7 3.50 -3.60 -5.37
CA VAL A 7 2.98 -2.24 -5.22
C VAL A 7 4.12 -1.25 -4.99
N GLN A 8 5.10 -1.63 -4.17
CA GLN A 8 6.27 -0.81 -3.92
C GLN A 8 7.03 -0.50 -5.21
N GLN A 9 7.25 -1.51 -6.04
CA GLN A 9 7.93 -1.33 -7.33
C GLN A 9 7.10 -0.48 -8.29
N PHE A 10 5.79 -0.65 -8.28
CA PHE A 10 4.89 0.15 -9.10
C PHE A 10 4.93 1.63 -8.70
N LEU A 11 4.82 1.94 -7.41
CA LEU A 11 4.88 3.32 -6.93
C LEU A 11 6.24 3.97 -7.18
N LYS A 12 7.30 3.18 -7.18
CA LYS A 12 8.64 3.67 -7.45
C LYS A 12 8.75 4.31 -8.84
N LYS A 13 7.96 3.84 -9.81
CA LYS A 13 7.92 4.42 -11.15
C LYS A 13 7.42 5.86 -11.14
N PHE A 14 6.66 6.24 -10.13
CA PHE A 14 6.15 7.61 -9.96
C PHE A 14 7.02 8.42 -9.01
N GLY A 15 8.19 7.89 -8.63
CA GLY A 15 9.08 8.58 -7.71
C GLY A 15 8.71 8.44 -6.24
N ILE A 16 7.79 7.54 -5.92
CA ILE A 16 7.33 7.36 -4.54
C ILE A 16 8.11 6.24 -3.89
N ILE A 17 8.91 6.60 -2.88
CA ILE A 17 9.68 5.65 -2.08
C ILE A 17 9.29 5.88 -0.63
N ILE A 18 8.67 4.86 -0.01
CA ILE A 18 8.18 4.95 1.36
C ILE A 18 8.84 3.87 2.20
N TYR A 19 9.49 4.30 3.28
CA TYR A 19 10.06 3.38 4.27
C TYR A 19 10.15 4.11 5.61
N VAL A 20 9.18 3.85 6.49
CA VAL A 20 9.16 4.46 7.83
C VAL A 20 9.51 3.44 8.92
N GLY A 21 9.76 2.19 8.53
CA GLY A 21 10.21 1.16 9.46
C GLY A 21 9.12 0.40 10.18
N LYS A 22 7.86 0.80 10.01
CA LYS A 22 6.70 0.07 10.55
C LYS A 22 5.76 -0.29 9.43
N ARG A 23 5.51 -1.58 9.28
CA ARG A 23 4.74 -2.11 8.15
C ARG A 23 3.35 -1.46 8.01
N LEU A 24 2.65 -1.28 9.12
CA LEU A 24 1.32 -0.68 9.08
C LEU A 24 1.37 0.74 8.51
N TYR A 25 2.31 1.55 8.97
CA TYR A 25 2.44 2.93 8.52
C TYR A 25 2.94 3.01 7.09
N ASP A 26 3.83 2.09 6.68
CA ASP A 26 4.28 2.01 5.30
C ASP A 26 3.08 1.76 4.37
N ILE A 27 2.19 0.84 4.75
CA ILE A 27 1.01 0.51 3.97
C ILE A 27 0.07 1.72 3.91
N GLU A 28 -0.17 2.37 5.05
CA GLU A 28 -1.08 3.52 5.10
C GLU A 28 -0.59 4.69 4.25
N LEU A 29 0.71 4.98 4.29
CA LEU A 29 1.29 6.03 3.47
C LEU A 29 1.22 5.70 1.99
N ARG A 30 1.45 4.44 1.62
CA ARG A 30 1.33 4.01 0.24
C ARG A 30 -0.10 4.15 -0.27
N LYS A 31 -1.10 3.90 0.56
CA LYS A 31 -2.50 4.10 0.19
C LYS A 31 -2.78 5.57 -0.12
N ILE A 32 -2.27 6.47 0.71
CA ILE A 32 -2.46 7.91 0.52
C ILE A 32 -1.81 8.37 -0.78
N GLU A 33 -0.56 7.97 -1.02
CA GLU A 33 0.15 8.38 -2.22
C GLU A 33 -0.45 7.77 -3.48
N LEU A 34 -0.90 6.52 -3.41
CA LEU A 34 -1.56 5.87 -4.54
C LEU A 34 -2.80 6.64 -4.96
N LYS A 35 -3.64 7.01 -4.00
CA LYS A 35 -4.85 7.76 -4.28
C LYS A 35 -4.54 9.14 -4.85
N ARG A 36 -3.51 9.79 -4.32
CA ARG A 36 -3.11 11.12 -4.80
C ARG A 36 -2.69 11.08 -6.27
N ILE A 37 -1.89 10.08 -6.65
CA ILE A 37 -1.44 9.93 -8.03
C ILE A 37 -2.61 9.64 -8.95
N TYR A 38 -3.51 8.77 -8.51
CA TYR A 38 -4.69 8.43 -9.30
C TYR A 38 -5.62 9.63 -9.48
N ASP A 39 -5.87 10.37 -8.41
CA ASP A 39 -6.73 11.57 -8.46
C ASP A 39 -6.13 12.65 -9.35
N ALA A 40 -4.81 12.68 -9.47
CA ALA A 40 -4.12 13.61 -10.36
C ALA A 40 -4.15 13.15 -11.83
N GLY A 41 -4.74 12.00 -12.13
CA GLY A 41 -4.86 11.49 -13.49
C GLY A 41 -3.58 10.91 -14.06
N LEU A 42 -2.61 10.56 -13.22
CA LEU A 42 -1.31 10.07 -13.66
C LEU A 42 -1.21 8.55 -13.72
N MET A 43 -2.30 7.86 -13.42
CA MET A 43 -2.31 6.40 -13.30
C MET A 43 -3.58 5.85 -13.93
N GLU A 44 -3.48 4.71 -14.60
CA GLU A 44 -4.66 4.05 -15.16
C GLU A 44 -5.49 3.42 -14.05
N LYS A 45 -6.82 3.39 -14.28
CA LYS A 45 -7.76 2.88 -13.29
C LYS A 45 -7.50 1.44 -12.91
N LEU A 46 -7.18 0.58 -13.88
CA LEU A 46 -6.90 -0.83 -13.58
C LEU A 46 -5.69 -0.99 -12.67
N ASP A 47 -4.64 -0.23 -12.93
CA ASP A 47 -3.44 -0.26 -12.10
C ASP A 47 -3.76 0.21 -10.68
N TYR A 48 -4.54 1.28 -10.56
CA TYR A 48 -4.96 1.78 -9.26
C TYR A 48 -5.76 0.73 -8.49
N LEU A 49 -6.73 0.08 -9.15
CA LEU A 49 -7.58 -0.91 -8.49
C LEU A 49 -6.79 -2.13 -8.05
N GLU A 50 -5.82 -2.58 -8.85
CA GLU A 50 -4.96 -3.70 -8.46
C GLU A 50 -4.10 -3.37 -7.25
N ALA A 51 -3.45 -2.21 -7.28
CA ALA A 51 -2.59 -1.78 -6.18
C ALA A 51 -3.41 -1.56 -4.91
N GLU A 52 -4.57 -0.92 -5.04
CA GLU A 52 -5.45 -0.63 -3.91
C GLU A 52 -5.93 -1.93 -3.25
N ALA A 53 -6.26 -2.94 -4.04
CA ALA A 53 -6.71 -4.23 -3.51
C ALA A 53 -5.60 -4.92 -2.71
N VAL A 54 -4.36 -4.86 -3.20
CA VAL A 54 -3.21 -5.43 -2.47
C VAL A 54 -2.99 -4.69 -1.16
N LEU A 55 -3.01 -3.36 -1.19
CA LEU A 55 -2.79 -2.55 0.02
C LEU A 55 -3.88 -2.79 1.05
N ARG A 56 -5.14 -2.90 0.61
CA ARG A 56 -6.26 -3.18 1.50
C ARG A 56 -6.09 -4.53 2.20
N ARG A 57 -5.74 -5.55 1.44
CA ARG A 57 -5.53 -6.89 1.97
C ARG A 57 -4.39 -6.92 2.98
N GLU A 58 -3.26 -6.31 2.62
CA GLU A 58 -2.08 -6.28 3.49
C GLU A 58 -2.35 -5.47 4.75
N HIS A 59 -3.12 -4.38 4.64
CA HIS A 59 -3.50 -3.56 5.78
C HIS A 59 -4.34 -4.39 6.77
N ALA A 60 -5.32 -5.12 6.27
CA ALA A 60 -6.18 -5.95 7.10
C ALA A 60 -5.39 -7.05 7.79
N GLN A 61 -4.47 -7.68 7.08
CA GLN A 61 -3.61 -8.73 7.65
C GLN A 61 -2.71 -8.18 8.75
N GLU A 62 -2.13 -7.00 8.53
CA GLU A 62 -1.25 -6.38 9.51
C GLU A 62 -1.99 -5.97 10.78
N LEU A 63 -3.20 -5.42 10.64
CA LEU A 63 -4.02 -5.08 11.78
C LEU A 63 -4.34 -6.32 12.63
N ARG A 64 -4.67 -7.42 11.95
CA ARG A 64 -4.98 -8.68 12.62
C ARG A 64 -3.76 -9.22 13.37
N TYR A 65 -2.61 -9.17 12.72
CA TYR A 65 -1.35 -9.60 13.32
C TYR A 65 -1.02 -8.80 14.57
N LEU A 66 -1.20 -7.48 14.53
CA LEU A 66 -0.93 -6.62 15.67
C LEU A 66 -1.91 -6.88 16.83
N GLU A 67 -3.17 -7.18 16.53
CA GLU A 67 -4.15 -7.53 17.55
C GLU A 67 -3.78 -8.85 18.24
N GLU A 68 -3.36 -9.85 17.46
CA GLU A 68 -2.94 -11.13 18.01
C GLU A 68 -1.72 -10.98 18.93
N GLU A 69 -0.79 -10.09 18.60
CA GLU A 69 0.35 -9.81 19.45
C GLU A 69 -0.04 -9.17 20.76
N LYS A 70 -1.05 -8.30 20.75
CA LYS A 70 -1.53 -7.63 21.96
C LYS A 70 -2.19 -8.58 22.94
N GLU A 71 -2.76 -9.67 22.46
CA GLU A 71 -3.45 -10.65 23.28
C GLU A 71 -2.49 -11.61 23.98
N LYS A 72 -1.22 -11.58 23.64
CA LYS A 72 -0.20 -12.38 24.29
C LYS A 72 0.40 -11.62 25.45
#